data_b70d0a4d4fe51fe05d3bd1274f30e7b0
#
_entry.id   b70d0a4d4fe51fe05d3bd1274f30e7b0
#
_cell.length_a   1.000
_cell.length_b   1.000
_cell.length_c   1.000
_cell.angle_alpha   90.00
_cell.angle_beta   90.00
_cell.angle_gamma   90.00
#
_symmetry.space_group_name_H-M   'P 1'
#
loop_
_entity.id
_entity.type
_entity.pdbx_description
1 polymer ?
#
loop_
_entity_poly.entity_id
_entity_poly.type
_entity_poly.pdbx_seq_one_letter_code
_entity_poly.pdbx_strand_id
1 'polypeptide(L)'
;MSQNKNLLQLHCYACSLEIERWDLSANPELKDLRIGGDGYVAFDKVSILDCSNNHKLEVLMANLSQMSELYLDCPELQHLSLEGNSLSALDLSNCTKLVMLNFSGNNISHMNLQCPDLDLLKCQSNNLTTLDVSACPKLTVLYCDENQLQELDLTNNKKIEYLRVPDNKLQNLDASNLSKLKEFYCNNNELTDLMLNSLELTWVECQNNDLQSLDLSNLPALYLLRCYENQFET
;
A
#
# COMPACT_ATOMS: atom_id res chain seq x y z
N MET A 1 20.50 13.33 -20.52
CA MET A 1 19.22 14.09 -20.36
C MET A 1 19.40 15.51 -19.86
N SER A 2 20.60 15.89 -19.42
CA SER A 2 20.90 17.20 -18.83
C SER A 2 20.61 18.43 -19.72
N GLN A 3 20.27 18.23 -20.99
CA GLN A 3 19.93 19.32 -21.91
C GLN A 3 18.41 19.53 -22.13
N ASN A 4 17.55 18.62 -21.65
CA ASN A 4 16.11 18.63 -21.94
C ASN A 4 15.31 19.21 -20.77
N LYS A 5 15.54 20.48 -20.48
CA LYS A 5 14.91 21.18 -19.33
C LYS A 5 13.38 21.22 -19.39
N ASN A 6 12.80 21.08 -20.57
CA ASN A 6 11.35 21.10 -20.80
C ASN A 6 10.74 19.69 -20.90
N LEU A 7 11.49 18.65 -20.51
CA LEU A 7 10.97 17.29 -20.53
C LEU A 7 9.82 17.15 -19.52
N LEU A 8 8.64 16.75 -20.03
CA LEU A 8 7.43 16.57 -19.21
C LEU A 8 7.21 15.12 -18.82
N GLN A 9 7.60 14.19 -19.67
CA GLN A 9 7.38 12.77 -19.45
C GLN A 9 8.64 11.98 -19.82
N LEU A 10 9.00 11.01 -19.00
CA LEU A 10 10.11 10.10 -19.21
C LEU A 10 9.66 8.69 -18.86
N HIS A 11 9.55 7.84 -19.89
CA HIS A 11 9.17 6.44 -19.75
C HIS A 11 10.30 5.56 -20.24
N CYS A 12 10.91 4.78 -19.35
CA CYS A 12 12.03 3.87 -19.62
C CYS A 12 11.78 2.54 -18.91
N TYR A 13 10.88 1.72 -19.44
CA TYR A 13 10.64 0.39 -18.91
C TYR A 13 11.61 -0.63 -19.48
N ALA A 14 12.11 -1.54 -18.65
CA ALA A 14 12.95 -2.67 -19.03
C ALA A 14 14.11 -2.27 -19.96
N CYS A 15 14.72 -1.11 -19.73
CA CYS A 15 15.80 -0.56 -20.55
C CYS A 15 17.17 -1.15 -20.18
N SER A 16 17.22 -2.09 -19.23
CA SER A 16 18.47 -2.66 -18.68
C SER A 16 19.42 -1.56 -18.17
N LEU A 17 18.87 -0.55 -17.53
CA LEU A 17 19.65 0.54 -16.95
C LEU A 17 20.52 -0.01 -15.81
N GLU A 18 21.79 0.39 -15.77
CA GLU A 18 22.67 0.17 -14.64
C GLU A 18 23.14 1.53 -14.15
N ILE A 19 22.32 2.18 -13.29
CA ILE A 19 22.57 3.53 -12.79
C ILE A 19 22.65 3.45 -11.27
N GLU A 20 23.81 3.74 -10.69
CA GLU A 20 23.96 3.78 -9.24
C GLU A 20 23.14 4.90 -8.63
N ARG A 21 23.20 6.10 -9.20
CA ARG A 21 22.39 7.25 -8.79
C ARG A 21 21.85 7.98 -10.01
N TRP A 22 20.54 8.16 -10.04
CA TRP A 22 19.85 8.93 -11.06
C TRP A 22 19.33 10.25 -10.48
N ASP A 23 20.03 11.32 -10.78
CA ASP A 23 19.67 12.68 -10.42
C ASP A 23 18.88 13.32 -11.59
N LEU A 24 17.64 13.72 -11.33
CA LEU A 24 16.73 14.33 -12.30
C LEU A 24 16.61 15.84 -12.13
N SER A 25 17.51 16.48 -11.37
CA SER A 25 17.51 17.94 -11.13
C SER A 25 17.60 18.78 -12.41
N ALA A 26 18.16 18.21 -13.50
CA ALA A 26 18.22 18.85 -14.81
C ALA A 26 16.87 18.89 -15.55
N ASN A 27 15.83 18.23 -15.05
CA ASN A 27 14.51 18.12 -15.67
C ASN A 27 13.39 18.64 -14.74
N PRO A 28 13.40 19.91 -14.32
CA PRO A 28 12.48 20.44 -13.30
C PRO A 28 11.01 20.49 -13.73
N GLU A 29 10.73 20.40 -15.03
CA GLU A 29 9.36 20.40 -15.57
C GLU A 29 8.74 18.98 -15.63
N LEU A 30 9.47 17.95 -15.18
CA LEU A 30 9.01 16.57 -15.27
C LEU A 30 7.74 16.35 -14.41
N LYS A 31 6.71 15.76 -15.06
CA LYS A 31 5.41 15.45 -14.45
C LYS A 31 5.14 13.95 -14.34
N ASP A 32 5.66 13.16 -15.27
CA ASP A 32 5.43 11.72 -15.33
C ASP A 32 6.75 11.00 -15.55
N LEU A 33 7.19 10.24 -14.54
CA LEU A 33 8.37 9.40 -14.57
C LEU A 33 7.97 7.93 -14.39
N ARG A 34 8.32 7.11 -15.37
CA ARG A 34 8.08 5.66 -15.31
C ARG A 34 9.34 4.91 -15.70
N ILE A 35 9.85 4.13 -14.76
CA ILE A 35 11.07 3.33 -14.89
C ILE A 35 10.85 1.96 -14.27
N GLY A 36 11.79 1.05 -14.46
CA GLY A 36 11.80 -0.26 -13.82
C GLY A 36 11.24 -1.38 -14.69
N GLY A 37 10.92 -2.49 -14.06
CA GLY A 37 10.38 -3.68 -14.73
C GLY A 37 8.89 -3.57 -14.98
N ASP A 38 8.43 -4.29 -16.00
CA ASP A 38 7.01 -4.50 -16.31
C ASP A 38 6.45 -5.79 -15.69
N GLY A 39 7.25 -6.43 -14.84
CA GLY A 39 6.90 -7.72 -14.20
C GLY A 39 7.31 -8.96 -15.01
N TYR A 40 7.77 -8.81 -16.25
CA TYR A 40 8.10 -9.94 -17.14
C TYR A 40 9.56 -10.00 -17.60
N VAL A 41 10.30 -8.89 -17.65
CA VAL A 41 11.66 -8.84 -18.20
C VAL A 41 12.56 -7.88 -17.44
N ALA A 42 13.86 -8.09 -17.61
CA ALA A 42 15.04 -7.48 -17.04
C ALA A 42 14.85 -6.15 -16.32
N PHE A 43 15.35 -6.14 -15.14
CA PHE A 43 15.24 -5.10 -14.13
C PHE A 43 16.20 -3.96 -14.48
N ASP A 44 15.68 -2.75 -14.51
CA ASP A 44 16.52 -1.58 -14.41
C ASP A 44 17.15 -1.56 -13.02
N LYS A 45 18.45 -1.31 -12.94
CA LYS A 45 19.14 -1.11 -11.67
C LYS A 45 19.32 0.39 -11.45
N VAL A 46 18.41 0.97 -10.69
CA VAL A 46 18.52 2.34 -10.21
C VAL A 46 18.58 2.31 -8.70
N SER A 47 19.80 2.21 -8.14
CA SER A 47 19.97 2.04 -6.71
C SER A 47 19.47 3.26 -5.92
N ILE A 48 19.72 4.44 -6.45
CA ILE A 48 19.33 5.73 -5.83
C ILE A 48 18.61 6.57 -6.88
N LEU A 49 17.35 6.96 -6.59
CA LEU A 49 16.59 7.89 -7.40
C LEU A 49 16.41 9.22 -6.67
N ASP A 50 16.82 10.31 -7.30
CA ASP A 50 16.70 11.64 -6.73
C ASP A 50 15.75 12.52 -7.55
N CYS A 51 14.54 12.68 -7.02
CA CYS A 51 13.48 13.54 -7.53
C CYS A 51 13.25 14.79 -6.66
N SER A 52 14.18 15.13 -5.76
CA SER A 52 14.02 16.24 -4.82
C SER A 52 13.88 17.62 -5.47
N ASN A 53 14.23 17.76 -6.75
CA ASN A 53 14.07 18.99 -7.53
C ASN A 53 12.93 18.92 -8.56
N ASN A 54 12.13 17.86 -8.55
CA ASN A 54 11.05 17.65 -9.52
C ASN A 54 9.68 17.98 -8.90
N HIS A 55 9.51 19.22 -8.41
CA HIS A 55 8.32 19.66 -7.66
C HIS A 55 7.01 19.57 -8.44
N LYS A 56 7.08 19.44 -9.79
CA LYS A 56 5.91 19.29 -10.67
C LYS A 56 5.54 17.81 -10.95
N LEU A 57 6.25 16.86 -10.34
CA LEU A 57 6.01 15.44 -10.57
C LEU A 57 4.62 15.07 -10.02
N GLU A 58 3.77 14.53 -10.88
CA GLU A 58 2.41 14.08 -10.61
C GLU A 58 2.34 12.55 -10.53
N VAL A 59 3.20 11.87 -11.33
CA VAL A 59 3.25 10.41 -11.41
C VAL A 59 4.69 9.92 -11.31
N LEU A 60 4.96 9.01 -10.37
CA LEU A 60 6.21 8.25 -10.26
C LEU A 60 5.89 6.76 -10.17
N MET A 61 6.32 6.00 -11.19
CA MET A 61 6.29 4.54 -11.18
C MET A 61 7.72 4.02 -11.38
N ALA A 62 8.24 3.35 -10.34
CA ALA A 62 9.61 2.85 -10.30
C ALA A 62 9.65 1.45 -9.65
N ASN A 63 8.86 0.54 -10.23
CA ASN A 63 8.72 -0.83 -9.74
C ASN A 63 9.91 -1.68 -10.16
N LEU A 64 10.28 -2.66 -9.31
CA LEU A 64 11.29 -3.68 -9.64
C LEU A 64 12.63 -3.09 -10.13
N SER A 65 13.06 -1.98 -9.53
CA SER A 65 14.26 -1.24 -9.93
C SER A 65 15.47 -1.49 -9.04
N GLN A 66 15.35 -2.41 -8.06
CA GLN A 66 16.38 -2.68 -7.03
C GLN A 66 16.78 -1.42 -6.24
N MET A 67 15.85 -0.48 -6.12
CA MET A 67 16.08 0.80 -5.46
C MET A 67 16.22 0.61 -3.95
N SER A 68 17.27 1.19 -3.38
CA SER A 68 17.52 1.21 -1.93
C SER A 68 17.30 2.58 -1.30
N GLU A 69 17.37 3.65 -2.11
CA GLU A 69 17.15 5.02 -1.66
C GLU A 69 16.31 5.82 -2.65
N LEU A 70 15.38 6.61 -2.14
CA LEU A 70 14.52 7.51 -2.90
C LEU A 70 14.44 8.86 -2.18
N TYR A 71 14.72 9.94 -2.91
CA TYR A 71 14.60 11.31 -2.42
C TYR A 71 13.44 12.00 -3.14
N LEU A 72 12.46 12.48 -2.38
CA LEU A 72 11.24 13.13 -2.88
C LEU A 72 11.05 14.50 -2.23
N ASP A 73 10.79 15.51 -3.05
CA ASP A 73 10.17 16.76 -2.66
C ASP A 73 9.16 17.13 -3.74
N CYS A 74 8.05 16.37 -3.80
CA CYS A 74 7.10 16.37 -4.91
C CYS A 74 5.68 16.71 -4.42
N PRO A 75 5.37 17.97 -4.13
CA PRO A 75 4.07 18.38 -3.56
C PRO A 75 2.87 18.16 -4.49
N GLU A 76 3.12 17.95 -5.78
CA GLU A 76 2.06 17.66 -6.77
C GLU A 76 1.86 16.16 -7.02
N LEU A 77 2.62 15.29 -6.33
CA LEU A 77 2.59 13.85 -6.57
C LEU A 77 1.25 13.23 -6.15
N GLN A 78 0.59 12.56 -7.10
CA GLN A 78 -0.71 11.92 -6.95
C GLN A 78 -0.60 10.40 -7.01
N HIS A 79 0.28 9.87 -7.86
CA HIS A 79 0.47 8.43 -8.03
C HIS A 79 1.92 8.04 -7.80
N LEU A 80 2.14 7.21 -6.78
CA LEU A 80 3.45 6.68 -6.43
C LEU A 80 3.40 5.15 -6.40
N SER A 81 4.23 4.49 -7.24
CA SER A 81 4.40 3.05 -7.23
C SER A 81 5.88 2.67 -7.20
N LEU A 82 6.27 1.93 -6.15
CA LEU A 82 7.65 1.55 -5.81
C LEU A 82 7.74 0.05 -5.52
N GLU A 83 6.82 -0.74 -6.09
CA GLU A 83 6.70 -2.17 -5.83
C GLU A 83 7.99 -2.94 -6.13
N GLY A 84 8.34 -3.89 -5.24
CA GLY A 84 9.44 -4.83 -5.48
C GLY A 84 10.82 -4.18 -5.50
N ASN A 85 11.08 -3.25 -4.58
CA ASN A 85 12.39 -2.62 -4.40
C ASN A 85 13.06 -3.09 -3.09
N SER A 86 14.10 -2.39 -2.65
CA SER A 86 14.84 -2.69 -1.42
C SER A 86 14.82 -1.50 -0.44
N LEU A 87 13.78 -0.67 -0.51
CA LEU A 87 13.66 0.51 0.35
C LEU A 87 13.46 0.11 1.81
N SER A 88 14.24 0.68 2.71
CA SER A 88 14.07 0.52 4.16
C SER A 88 13.35 1.70 4.82
N ALA A 89 13.25 2.82 4.11
CA ALA A 89 12.55 4.02 4.54
C ALA A 89 11.95 4.73 3.32
N LEU A 90 10.85 5.46 3.55
CA LEU A 90 10.18 6.28 2.55
C LEU A 90 9.64 7.55 3.24
N ASP A 91 10.16 8.71 2.86
CA ASP A 91 9.70 10.01 3.35
C ASP A 91 8.69 10.60 2.38
N LEU A 92 7.44 10.75 2.82
CA LEU A 92 6.32 11.32 2.08
C LEU A 92 5.84 12.66 2.66
N SER A 93 6.61 13.28 3.55
CA SER A 93 6.21 14.50 4.27
C SER A 93 5.74 15.65 3.37
N ASN A 94 6.30 15.75 2.16
CA ASN A 94 5.95 16.75 1.17
C ASN A 94 5.01 16.23 0.05
N CYS A 95 4.57 14.95 0.11
CA CYS A 95 3.74 14.31 -0.92
C CYS A 95 2.27 14.17 -0.47
N THR A 96 1.67 15.23 0.04
CA THR A 96 0.35 15.18 0.69
C THR A 96 -0.85 15.05 -0.26
N LYS A 97 -0.63 15.15 -1.59
CA LYS A 97 -1.68 15.00 -2.61
C LYS A 97 -1.83 13.57 -3.16
N LEU A 98 -1.17 12.59 -2.53
CA LEU A 98 -1.26 11.20 -2.99
C LEU A 98 -2.70 10.69 -2.98
N VAL A 99 -3.08 10.08 -4.11
CA VAL A 99 -4.34 9.37 -4.34
C VAL A 99 -4.07 7.86 -4.39
N MET A 100 -2.94 7.46 -4.97
CA MET A 100 -2.51 6.07 -5.05
C MET A 100 -1.08 5.93 -4.55
N LEU A 101 -0.87 5.01 -3.60
CA LEU A 101 0.43 4.65 -3.05
C LEU A 101 0.60 3.14 -3.04
N ASN A 102 1.62 2.66 -3.74
CA ASN A 102 2.04 1.26 -3.70
C ASN A 102 3.54 1.18 -3.40
N PHE A 103 3.90 0.63 -2.25
CA PHE A 103 5.28 0.30 -1.88
C PHE A 103 5.44 -1.15 -1.44
N SER A 104 4.57 -2.04 -1.93
CA SER A 104 4.63 -3.47 -1.63
C SER A 104 5.96 -4.10 -2.02
N GLY A 105 6.36 -5.15 -1.29
CA GLY A 105 7.61 -5.86 -1.57
C GLY A 105 8.86 -5.00 -1.34
N ASN A 106 8.94 -4.35 -0.18
CA ASN A 106 10.10 -3.57 0.27
C ASN A 106 10.53 -4.01 1.69
N ASN A 107 11.39 -3.24 2.34
CA ASN A 107 11.88 -3.52 3.69
C ASN A 107 11.46 -2.42 4.69
N ILE A 108 10.34 -1.73 4.43
CA ILE A 108 9.90 -0.58 5.22
C ILE A 108 9.30 -1.07 6.54
N SER A 109 9.79 -0.53 7.66
CA SER A 109 9.35 -0.88 9.01
C SER A 109 8.45 0.16 9.67
N HIS A 110 8.48 1.40 9.18
CA HIS A 110 7.69 2.51 9.71
C HIS A 110 7.21 3.38 8.56
N MET A 111 5.97 3.88 8.68
CA MET A 111 5.37 4.77 7.71
C MET A 111 4.58 5.86 8.41
N ASN A 112 4.78 7.11 8.00
CA ASN A 112 3.96 8.24 8.40
C ASN A 112 3.16 8.72 7.19
N LEU A 113 1.83 8.60 7.25
CA LEU A 113 0.92 8.97 6.17
C LEU A 113 0.15 10.23 6.53
N GLN A 114 0.33 11.28 5.74
CA GLN A 114 -0.43 12.54 5.85
C GLN A 114 -1.09 12.84 4.49
N CYS A 115 -1.90 11.89 3.99
CA CYS A 115 -2.44 11.90 2.63
C CYS A 115 -3.98 11.86 2.67
N PRO A 116 -4.67 13.00 2.88
CA PRO A 116 -6.12 13.03 3.07
C PRO A 116 -6.93 12.62 1.84
N ASP A 117 -6.30 12.62 0.66
CA ASP A 117 -6.93 12.23 -0.61
C ASP A 117 -6.60 10.79 -1.02
N LEU A 118 -5.86 10.04 -0.19
CA LEU A 118 -5.44 8.67 -0.50
C LEU A 118 -6.67 7.75 -0.60
N ASP A 119 -6.82 7.13 -1.78
CA ASP A 119 -7.89 6.20 -2.11
C ASP A 119 -7.40 4.74 -2.09
N LEU A 120 -6.17 4.51 -2.58
CA LEU A 120 -5.56 3.19 -2.63
C LEU A 120 -4.21 3.17 -1.92
N LEU A 121 -4.07 2.26 -0.94
CA LEU A 121 -2.82 1.93 -0.27
C LEU A 121 -2.50 0.45 -0.44
N LYS A 122 -1.33 0.16 -1.03
CA LYS A 122 -0.73 -1.16 -1.08
C LYS A 122 0.64 -1.12 -0.39
N CYS A 123 0.77 -1.84 0.71
CA CYS A 123 1.99 -1.91 1.52
C CYS A 123 2.34 -3.33 1.96
N GLN A 124 1.80 -4.33 1.26
CA GLN A 124 2.03 -5.74 1.56
C GLN A 124 3.51 -6.12 1.39
N SER A 125 3.90 -7.22 2.05
CA SER A 125 5.28 -7.77 2.03
C SER A 125 6.32 -6.70 2.41
N ASN A 126 6.18 -6.18 3.63
CA ASN A 126 7.10 -5.23 4.26
C ASN A 126 7.41 -5.68 5.70
N ASN A 127 8.04 -4.80 6.48
CA ASN A 127 8.37 -5.06 7.89
C ASN A 127 7.58 -4.17 8.86
N LEU A 128 6.37 -3.72 8.46
CA LEU A 128 5.57 -2.80 9.26
C LEU A 128 5.11 -3.46 10.56
N THR A 129 5.42 -2.85 11.69
CA THR A 129 4.91 -3.26 13.01
C THR A 129 3.69 -2.47 13.45
N THR A 130 3.51 -1.27 12.88
CA THR A 130 2.36 -0.38 13.06
C THR A 130 2.03 0.28 11.72
N LEU A 131 0.76 0.63 11.53
CA LEU A 131 0.28 1.37 10.37
C LEU A 131 -0.83 2.33 10.80
N ASP A 132 -0.54 3.63 10.79
CA ASP A 132 -1.54 4.67 11.06
C ASP A 132 -2.10 5.20 9.74
N VAL A 133 -3.40 4.93 9.50
CA VAL A 133 -4.17 5.39 8.34
C VAL A 133 -5.21 6.44 8.70
N SER A 134 -5.18 6.97 9.92
CA SER A 134 -6.19 7.90 10.45
C SER A 134 -6.31 9.20 9.65
N ALA A 135 -5.20 9.65 9.04
CA ALA A 135 -5.15 10.81 8.15
C ALA A 135 -5.57 10.52 6.70
N CYS A 136 -6.07 9.31 6.40
CA CYS A 136 -6.47 8.87 5.06
C CYS A 136 -7.98 8.53 4.99
N PRO A 137 -8.92 9.45 5.26
CA PRO A 137 -10.36 9.15 5.39
C PRO A 137 -11.05 8.81 4.06
N LYS A 138 -10.38 8.95 2.92
CA LYS A 138 -10.91 8.59 1.60
C LYS A 138 -10.56 7.18 1.16
N LEU A 139 -9.76 6.46 1.94
CA LEU A 139 -9.24 5.15 1.58
C LEU A 139 -10.39 4.16 1.29
N THR A 140 -10.37 3.58 0.07
CA THR A 140 -11.30 2.54 -0.37
C THR A 140 -10.63 1.17 -0.49
N VAL A 141 -9.32 1.13 -0.75
CA VAL A 141 -8.53 -0.10 -0.88
C VAL A 141 -7.34 -0.05 0.07
N LEU A 142 -7.28 -1.01 1.00
CA LEU A 142 -6.14 -1.20 1.92
C LEU A 142 -5.64 -2.63 1.84
N TYR A 143 -4.43 -2.82 1.31
CA TYR A 143 -3.73 -4.10 1.28
C TYR A 143 -2.44 -3.98 2.09
N CYS A 144 -2.37 -4.68 3.23
CA CYS A 144 -1.21 -4.70 4.12
C CYS A 144 -0.83 -6.13 4.57
N ASP A 145 -1.09 -7.10 3.72
CA ASP A 145 -0.73 -8.50 3.88
C ASP A 145 0.79 -8.67 4.17
N GLU A 146 1.19 -9.76 4.80
CA GLU A 146 2.61 -10.11 5.01
C GLU A 146 3.41 -8.96 5.65
N ASN A 147 2.97 -8.54 6.84
CA ASN A 147 3.65 -7.57 7.68
C ASN A 147 3.76 -8.11 9.13
N GLN A 148 4.00 -7.26 10.10
CA GLN A 148 4.12 -7.62 11.51
C GLN A 148 3.16 -6.79 12.38
N LEU A 149 2.00 -6.39 11.82
CA LEU A 149 1.02 -5.55 12.50
C LEU A 149 0.41 -6.30 13.68
N GLN A 150 0.41 -5.67 14.87
CA GLN A 150 -0.23 -6.19 16.08
C GLN A 150 -1.60 -5.56 16.32
N GLU A 151 -1.81 -4.37 15.76
CA GLU A 151 -3.05 -3.61 15.81
C GLU A 151 -3.27 -2.85 14.50
N LEU A 152 -4.53 -2.54 14.19
CA LEU A 152 -4.91 -1.70 13.05
C LEU A 152 -6.20 -0.97 13.38
N ASP A 153 -6.12 0.35 13.57
CA ASP A 153 -7.29 1.21 13.82
C ASP A 153 -7.84 1.73 12.48
N LEU A 154 -9.09 1.34 12.17
CA LEU A 154 -9.82 1.74 10.97
C LEU A 154 -10.98 2.71 11.25
N THR A 155 -11.05 3.29 12.45
CA THR A 155 -12.15 4.15 12.90
C THR A 155 -12.44 5.30 11.94
N ASN A 156 -11.41 5.87 11.31
CA ASN A 156 -11.51 6.99 10.38
C ASN A 156 -11.68 6.57 8.91
N ASN A 157 -11.58 5.27 8.59
CA ASN A 157 -11.51 4.79 7.19
C ASN A 157 -12.81 4.13 6.71
N LYS A 158 -13.95 4.77 6.99
CA LYS A 158 -15.32 4.23 6.77
C LYS A 158 -15.68 3.96 5.30
N LYS A 159 -14.81 4.33 4.37
CA LYS A 159 -15.02 4.13 2.93
C LYS A 159 -14.37 2.86 2.39
N ILE A 160 -13.64 2.11 3.23
CA ILE A 160 -12.96 0.88 2.79
C ILE A 160 -13.99 -0.10 2.23
N GLU A 161 -13.73 -0.52 0.98
CA GLU A 161 -14.47 -1.52 0.23
C GLU A 161 -13.69 -2.85 0.14
N TYR A 162 -12.37 -2.78 0.08
CA TYR A 162 -11.48 -3.91 -0.05
C TYR A 162 -10.38 -3.86 1.02
N LEU A 163 -10.44 -4.80 1.95
CA LEU A 163 -9.48 -4.89 3.07
C LEU A 163 -8.74 -6.22 3.03
N ARG A 164 -7.41 -6.15 2.96
CA ARG A 164 -6.54 -7.31 3.04
C ARG A 164 -5.47 -7.09 4.10
N VAL A 165 -5.49 -7.95 5.13
CA VAL A 165 -4.56 -7.95 6.26
C VAL A 165 -4.05 -9.36 6.63
N PRO A 166 -4.03 -10.35 5.68
CA PRO A 166 -3.50 -11.67 5.97
C PRO A 166 -2.05 -11.63 6.44
N ASP A 167 -1.61 -12.71 7.10
CA ASP A 167 -0.21 -12.93 7.47
C ASP A 167 0.37 -11.75 8.28
N ASN A 168 -0.32 -11.43 9.38
CA ASN A 168 0.07 -10.43 10.37
C ASN A 168 0.01 -11.02 11.79
N LYS A 169 0.02 -10.20 12.83
CA LYS A 169 -0.05 -10.59 14.25
C LYS A 169 -1.21 -9.90 14.96
N LEU A 170 -2.30 -9.65 14.25
CA LEU A 170 -3.46 -8.95 14.78
C LEU A 170 -4.19 -9.85 15.79
N GLN A 171 -4.44 -9.34 17.01
CA GLN A 171 -5.21 -10.05 18.04
C GLN A 171 -6.68 -9.62 18.06
N ASN A 172 -6.95 -8.40 17.63
CA ASN A 172 -8.30 -7.85 17.50
C ASN A 172 -8.38 -7.01 16.23
N LEU A 173 -9.55 -6.99 15.59
CA LEU A 173 -9.82 -6.13 14.45
C LEU A 173 -11.31 -5.75 14.43
N ASP A 174 -11.61 -4.49 14.68
CA ASP A 174 -12.96 -3.96 14.58
C ASP A 174 -13.21 -3.40 13.16
N ALA A 175 -13.98 -4.14 12.37
CA ALA A 175 -14.44 -3.74 11.05
C ALA A 175 -15.95 -3.37 11.05
N SER A 176 -16.59 -3.22 12.22
CA SER A 176 -18.03 -2.97 12.33
C SER A 176 -18.48 -1.62 11.75
N ASN A 177 -17.57 -0.65 11.65
CA ASN A 177 -17.82 0.67 11.06
C ASN A 177 -17.60 0.74 9.54
N LEU A 178 -17.14 -0.37 8.92
CA LEU A 178 -16.85 -0.45 7.48
C LEU A 178 -18.09 -0.90 6.68
N SER A 179 -19.14 -0.09 6.68
CA SER A 179 -20.42 -0.43 6.06
C SER A 179 -20.39 -0.59 4.54
N LYS A 180 -19.28 -0.26 3.89
CA LYS A 180 -19.02 -0.39 2.45
C LYS A 180 -18.16 -1.59 2.10
N LEU A 181 -17.71 -2.35 3.10
CA LEU A 181 -16.82 -3.48 2.90
C LEU A 181 -17.47 -4.56 2.02
N LYS A 182 -16.78 -4.94 0.93
CA LYS A 182 -17.22 -5.94 -0.06
C LYS A 182 -16.43 -7.23 0.03
N GLU A 183 -15.11 -7.11 0.24
CA GLU A 183 -14.20 -8.23 0.38
C GLU A 183 -13.27 -8.01 1.57
N PHE A 184 -13.13 -9.03 2.40
CA PHE A 184 -12.33 -8.99 3.59
C PHE A 184 -11.48 -10.25 3.75
N TYR A 185 -10.17 -10.06 3.85
CA TYR A 185 -9.19 -11.10 4.05
C TYR A 185 -8.37 -10.80 5.30
N CYS A 186 -8.46 -11.66 6.33
CA CYS A 186 -7.74 -11.53 7.60
C CYS A 186 -7.17 -12.86 8.10
N ASN A 187 -7.04 -13.83 7.20
CA ASN A 187 -6.49 -15.14 7.51
C ASN A 187 -5.04 -15.07 8.02
N ASN A 188 -4.60 -16.11 8.75
CA ASN A 188 -3.24 -16.18 9.30
C ASN A 188 -2.91 -14.97 10.20
N ASN A 189 -3.72 -14.79 11.24
CA ASN A 189 -3.52 -13.81 12.31
C ASN A 189 -3.73 -14.49 13.67
N GLU A 190 -3.81 -13.72 14.75
CA GLU A 190 -4.06 -14.19 16.12
C GLU A 190 -5.42 -13.65 16.62
N LEU A 191 -6.42 -13.47 15.74
CA LEU A 191 -7.69 -12.84 16.07
C LEU A 191 -8.51 -13.72 17.00
N THR A 192 -8.87 -13.19 18.17
CA THR A 192 -9.80 -13.83 19.11
C THR A 192 -11.25 -13.37 18.90
N ASP A 193 -11.41 -12.14 18.38
CA ASP A 193 -12.68 -11.53 18.05
C ASP A 193 -12.62 -10.88 16.66
N LEU A 194 -13.77 -10.89 15.97
CA LEU A 194 -13.95 -10.27 14.67
C LEU A 194 -15.33 -9.65 14.56
N MET A 195 -15.39 -8.33 14.48
CA MET A 195 -16.65 -7.59 14.37
C MET A 195 -16.88 -7.14 12.93
N LEU A 196 -17.99 -7.59 12.34
CA LEU A 196 -18.37 -7.30 10.96
C LEU A 196 -19.79 -6.71 10.90
N ASN A 197 -19.99 -5.68 10.08
CA ASN A 197 -21.30 -5.09 9.89
C ASN A 197 -21.37 -4.40 8.51
N SER A 198 -21.46 -5.17 7.41
CA SER A 198 -21.63 -4.62 6.08
C SER A 198 -22.67 -5.40 5.26
N LEU A 199 -23.67 -4.70 4.80
CA LEU A 199 -24.71 -5.29 3.94
C LEU A 199 -24.18 -5.62 2.52
N GLU A 200 -23.01 -5.11 2.15
CA GLU A 200 -22.37 -5.32 0.85
C GLU A 200 -21.28 -6.40 0.89
N LEU A 201 -20.95 -6.95 2.09
CA LEU A 201 -19.85 -7.92 2.26
C LEU A 201 -20.21 -9.26 1.62
N THR A 202 -19.46 -9.62 0.59
CA THR A 202 -19.69 -10.83 -0.21
C THR A 202 -18.66 -11.93 0.05
N TRP A 203 -17.46 -11.59 0.49
CA TRP A 203 -16.34 -12.51 0.64
C TRP A 203 -15.59 -12.27 1.95
N VAL A 204 -15.44 -13.33 2.77
CA VAL A 204 -14.66 -13.29 4.00
C VAL A 204 -13.72 -14.48 4.06
N GLU A 205 -12.45 -14.23 4.26
CA GLU A 205 -11.44 -15.22 4.61
C GLU A 205 -10.83 -14.89 5.97
N CYS A 206 -11.15 -15.68 6.99
CA CYS A 206 -10.68 -15.55 8.36
C CYS A 206 -10.12 -16.86 8.94
N GLN A 207 -9.74 -17.82 8.08
CA GLN A 207 -9.12 -19.08 8.52
C GLN A 207 -7.76 -18.84 9.19
N ASN A 208 -7.32 -19.83 9.98
CA ASN A 208 -6.07 -19.72 10.76
C ASN A 208 -6.07 -18.49 11.68
N ASN A 209 -6.98 -18.46 12.63
CA ASN A 209 -7.09 -17.49 13.71
C ASN A 209 -7.51 -18.18 15.01
N ASP A 210 -7.76 -17.44 16.07
CA ASP A 210 -8.19 -17.93 17.38
C ASP A 210 -9.66 -17.60 17.70
N LEU A 211 -10.51 -17.42 16.65
CA LEU A 211 -11.90 -17.03 16.80
C LEU A 211 -12.73 -18.11 17.52
N GLN A 212 -13.43 -17.74 18.59
CA GLN A 212 -14.34 -18.61 19.33
C GLN A 212 -15.77 -18.52 18.81
N SER A 213 -16.14 -17.42 18.22
CA SER A 213 -17.45 -17.19 17.57
C SER A 213 -17.32 -16.22 16.41
N LEU A 214 -18.31 -16.21 15.53
CA LEU A 214 -18.40 -15.26 14.41
C LEU A 214 -19.88 -14.93 14.17
N ASP A 215 -20.25 -13.67 14.37
CA ASP A 215 -21.61 -13.19 14.08
C ASP A 215 -21.76 -12.84 12.60
N LEU A 216 -22.63 -13.56 11.90
CA LEU A 216 -22.95 -13.38 10.48
C LEU A 216 -24.32 -12.73 10.26
N SER A 217 -25.05 -12.33 11.33
CA SER A 217 -26.43 -11.88 11.27
C SER A 217 -26.64 -10.63 10.40
N ASN A 218 -25.64 -9.79 10.28
CA ASN A 218 -25.66 -8.53 9.51
C ASN A 218 -24.96 -8.63 8.14
N LEU A 219 -24.77 -9.85 7.59
CA LEU A 219 -24.05 -10.09 6.35
C LEU A 219 -24.91 -10.79 5.29
N PRO A 220 -26.04 -10.19 4.85
CA PRO A 220 -27.00 -10.86 3.97
C PRO A 220 -26.48 -11.14 2.55
N ALA A 221 -25.43 -10.42 2.12
CA ALA A 221 -24.83 -10.60 0.79
C ALA A 221 -23.68 -11.63 0.78
N LEU A 222 -23.30 -12.16 1.96
CA LEU A 222 -22.16 -13.07 2.07
C LEU A 222 -22.42 -14.37 1.29
N TYR A 223 -21.58 -14.66 0.31
CA TYR A 223 -21.67 -15.89 -0.47
C TYR A 223 -20.46 -16.81 -0.31
N LEU A 224 -19.29 -16.26 0.12
CA LEU A 224 -18.13 -17.07 0.45
C LEU A 224 -17.59 -16.73 1.84
N LEU A 225 -17.45 -17.77 2.66
CA LEU A 225 -16.81 -17.71 3.97
C LEU A 225 -15.78 -18.84 4.07
N ARG A 226 -14.53 -18.49 4.37
CA ARG A 226 -13.49 -19.42 4.80
C ARG A 226 -13.12 -19.12 6.24
N CYS A 227 -13.42 -20.03 7.16
CA CYS A 227 -13.22 -19.83 8.59
C CYS A 227 -12.67 -21.08 9.30
N TYR A 228 -12.10 -22.04 8.55
CA TYR A 228 -11.50 -23.24 9.11
C TYR A 228 -10.23 -22.89 9.92
N GLU A 229 -9.76 -23.85 10.74
CA GLU A 229 -8.61 -23.61 11.63
C GLU A 229 -8.82 -22.40 12.53
N ASN A 230 -9.92 -22.43 13.28
CA ASN A 230 -10.30 -21.52 14.35
C ASN A 230 -10.74 -22.33 15.57
N GLN A 231 -11.16 -21.67 16.65
CA GLN A 231 -11.53 -22.31 17.93
C GLN A 231 -13.05 -22.28 18.18
N PHE A 232 -13.87 -22.40 17.14
CA PHE A 232 -15.33 -22.40 17.29
C PHE A 232 -15.80 -23.56 18.14
N GLU A 233 -16.58 -23.25 19.20
CA GLU A 233 -17.25 -24.27 20.01
C GLU A 233 -18.38 -24.93 19.19
N THR A 234 -18.48 -26.27 19.24
CA THR A 234 -19.52 -27.08 18.56
C THR A 234 -20.84 -27.08 19.33
#